data_6689bbdc4890d8adf9a1bc446306a21f
#
_entry.id   6689bbdc4890d8adf9a1bc446306a21f
#
_cell.length_a   1.000
_cell.length_b   1.000
_cell.length_c   1.000
_cell.angle_alpha   90.00
_cell.angle_beta   90.00
_cell.angle_gamma   90.00
#
_symmetry.space_group_name_H-M   'P 1'
#
loop_
_entity.id
_entity.type
_entity.pdbx_description
1 polymer ?
#
loop_
_entity_poly.entity_id
_entity_poly.type
_entity_poly.pdbx_seq_one_letter_code
_entity_poly.pdbx_strand_id
1 'polypeptide(L)'
;EIDWRQRVKLQGVVQKYITHSISSTVNLDRETTEEEIADIYIEAWKQGLKGITIYRDGCREGVLTQVEKPKTIEGRQAPKRPKELEADAYLIKAKGEQFIILVGMLKGKPYEVFAFRPRNPISFKPHKGVITKVSKMHYSFTSDVFHIDNLELANENVEENAATLYSSMLLRHGVDIKYIVKTAKKVNDNITSFSSAMCRVLSKYIPNEEVAGEKCPQWW
;
A
#
# COMPACT_ATOMS: atom_id res chain seq x y z
N GLU A 1 -27.00 -12.28 -12.25
CA GLU A 1 -26.94 -13.11 -13.47
C GLU A 1 -28.23 -12.95 -14.26
N ILE A 2 -28.13 -13.05 -15.59
CA ILE A 2 -29.33 -12.96 -16.46
C ILE A 2 -29.94 -14.36 -16.57
N ASP A 3 -31.22 -14.48 -16.29
CA ASP A 3 -31.95 -15.74 -16.46
C ASP A 3 -31.74 -16.28 -17.89
N TRP A 4 -31.38 -17.54 -18.01
CA TRP A 4 -31.14 -18.21 -19.28
C TRP A 4 -32.34 -18.15 -20.24
N ARG A 5 -33.56 -18.17 -19.72
CA ARG A 5 -34.79 -18.06 -20.51
C ARG A 5 -34.89 -16.72 -21.24
N GLN A 6 -34.56 -15.65 -20.55
CA GLN A 6 -34.53 -14.31 -21.13
C GLN A 6 -33.42 -14.19 -22.17
N ARG A 7 -32.25 -14.77 -21.89
CA ARG A 7 -31.12 -14.79 -22.81
C ARG A 7 -31.41 -15.53 -24.09
N VAL A 8 -32.04 -16.72 -24.03
CA VAL A 8 -32.45 -17.50 -25.19
C VAL A 8 -33.49 -16.75 -26.02
N LYS A 9 -34.50 -16.13 -25.40
CA LYS A 9 -35.50 -15.30 -26.08
C LYS A 9 -34.86 -14.12 -26.80
N LEU A 10 -33.97 -13.40 -26.15
CA LEU A 10 -33.27 -12.27 -26.77
C LEU A 10 -32.45 -12.71 -27.97
N GLN A 11 -31.72 -13.81 -27.84
CA GLN A 11 -30.95 -14.38 -28.96
C GLN A 11 -31.86 -14.80 -30.10
N GLY A 12 -33.03 -15.37 -29.83
CA GLY A 12 -34.03 -15.74 -30.82
C GLY A 12 -34.57 -14.54 -31.61
N VAL A 13 -34.80 -13.41 -30.92
CA VAL A 13 -35.21 -12.17 -31.58
C VAL A 13 -34.14 -11.68 -32.54
N VAL A 14 -32.88 -11.64 -32.09
CA VAL A 14 -31.74 -11.18 -32.91
C VAL A 14 -31.48 -12.15 -34.07
N GLN A 15 -31.60 -13.46 -33.86
CA GLN A 15 -31.36 -14.49 -34.89
C GLN A 15 -32.26 -14.35 -36.13
N LYS A 16 -33.43 -13.76 -35.98
CA LYS A 16 -34.34 -13.49 -37.13
C LYS A 16 -33.73 -12.53 -38.15
N TYR A 17 -32.83 -11.68 -37.73
CA TYR A 17 -32.22 -10.65 -38.56
C TYR A 17 -30.76 -10.99 -38.97
N ILE A 18 -30.26 -12.14 -38.52
CA ILE A 18 -28.87 -12.57 -38.79
C ILE A 18 -28.89 -13.90 -39.50
N THR A 19 -28.23 -13.97 -40.67
CA THR A 19 -28.13 -15.20 -41.47
C THR A 19 -27.19 -16.23 -40.90
N HIS A 20 -26.13 -15.78 -40.18
CA HIS A 20 -25.18 -16.67 -39.52
C HIS A 20 -25.67 -17.11 -38.13
N SER A 21 -25.08 -18.19 -37.61
CA SER A 21 -25.27 -18.59 -36.23
C SER A 21 -24.65 -17.54 -35.28
N ILE A 22 -25.36 -17.24 -34.20
CA ILE A 22 -24.85 -16.35 -33.14
C ILE A 22 -24.09 -17.20 -32.13
N SER A 23 -22.81 -16.84 -31.89
CA SER A 23 -22.03 -17.46 -30.83
C SER A 23 -22.49 -16.92 -29.48
N SER A 24 -23.13 -17.75 -28.67
CA SER A 24 -23.62 -17.40 -27.34
C SER A 24 -23.44 -18.59 -26.41
N THR A 25 -22.89 -18.35 -25.24
CA THR A 25 -22.69 -19.38 -24.22
C THR A 25 -23.56 -19.07 -23.01
N VAL A 26 -24.39 -20.02 -22.60
CA VAL A 26 -25.14 -19.98 -21.34
C VAL A 26 -24.27 -20.61 -20.28
N ASN A 27 -23.90 -19.83 -19.28
CA ASN A 27 -23.18 -20.32 -18.12
C ASN A 27 -24.18 -20.78 -17.06
N LEU A 28 -24.00 -21.96 -16.54
CA LEU A 28 -24.86 -22.60 -15.56
C LEU A 28 -24.04 -22.98 -14.32
N ASP A 29 -24.72 -22.96 -13.19
CA ASP A 29 -24.12 -23.39 -11.92
C ASP A 29 -23.84 -24.90 -11.93
N ARG A 30 -22.92 -25.32 -11.08
CA ARG A 30 -22.53 -26.71 -10.93
C ARG A 30 -23.70 -27.64 -10.56
N GLU A 31 -24.67 -27.11 -9.83
CA GLU A 31 -25.85 -27.82 -9.35
C GLU A 31 -26.95 -27.99 -10.42
N THR A 32 -26.80 -27.39 -11.62
CA THR A 32 -27.77 -27.45 -12.69
C THR A 32 -27.94 -28.91 -13.17
N THR A 33 -29.20 -29.35 -13.25
CA THR A 33 -29.53 -30.72 -13.64
C THR A 33 -29.42 -30.96 -15.13
N GLU A 34 -29.32 -32.22 -15.54
CA GLU A 34 -29.35 -32.60 -16.98
C GLU A 34 -30.69 -32.25 -17.63
N GLU A 35 -31.80 -32.33 -16.88
CA GLU A 35 -33.14 -31.97 -17.34
C GLU A 35 -33.24 -30.47 -17.69
N GLU A 36 -32.70 -29.61 -16.83
CA GLU A 36 -32.61 -28.17 -17.10
C GLU A 36 -31.76 -27.86 -18.33
N ILE A 37 -30.68 -28.60 -18.54
CA ILE A 37 -29.84 -28.46 -19.74
C ILE A 37 -30.63 -28.87 -20.99
N ALA A 38 -31.39 -29.95 -20.92
CA ALA A 38 -32.26 -30.38 -21.99
C ALA A 38 -33.33 -29.33 -22.33
N ASP A 39 -33.94 -28.73 -21.31
CA ASP A 39 -34.91 -27.65 -21.47
C ASP A 39 -34.33 -26.42 -22.17
N ILE A 40 -33.11 -26.06 -21.90
CA ILE A 40 -32.41 -24.95 -22.57
C ILE A 40 -32.24 -25.25 -24.06
N TYR A 41 -31.83 -26.46 -24.43
CA TYR A 41 -31.71 -26.84 -25.85
C TYR A 41 -33.07 -26.86 -26.57
N ILE A 42 -34.12 -27.37 -25.92
CA ILE A 42 -35.45 -27.40 -26.45
C ILE A 42 -36.01 -25.99 -26.65
N GLU A 43 -35.80 -25.11 -25.68
CA GLU A 43 -36.27 -23.72 -25.78
C GLU A 43 -35.47 -22.96 -26.87
N ALA A 44 -34.16 -23.17 -26.96
CA ALA A 44 -33.35 -22.59 -28.02
C ALA A 44 -33.83 -23.00 -29.42
N TRP A 45 -34.17 -24.27 -29.60
CA TRP A 45 -34.75 -24.77 -30.86
C TRP A 45 -36.11 -24.13 -31.16
N LYS A 46 -37.02 -24.06 -30.17
CA LYS A 46 -38.33 -23.39 -30.29
C LYS A 46 -38.20 -21.92 -30.68
N GLN A 47 -37.19 -21.23 -30.19
CA GLN A 47 -36.90 -19.82 -30.50
C GLN A 47 -36.17 -19.64 -31.84
N GLY A 48 -35.91 -20.72 -32.59
CA GLY A 48 -35.25 -20.69 -33.89
C GLY A 48 -33.77 -20.33 -33.87
N LEU A 49 -33.08 -20.61 -32.79
CA LEU A 49 -31.64 -20.41 -32.71
C LEU A 49 -30.91 -21.40 -33.62
N LYS A 50 -29.90 -20.93 -34.33
CA LYS A 50 -29.01 -21.75 -35.18
C LYS A 50 -27.86 -22.39 -34.44
N GLY A 51 -27.59 -21.92 -33.20
CA GLY A 51 -26.57 -22.46 -32.33
C GLY A 51 -26.65 -21.89 -30.92
N ILE A 52 -26.29 -22.70 -29.96
CA ILE A 52 -26.16 -22.35 -28.54
C ILE A 52 -25.07 -23.21 -27.93
N THR A 53 -24.32 -22.65 -27.03
CA THR A 53 -23.32 -23.37 -26.23
C THR A 53 -23.72 -23.28 -24.76
N ILE A 54 -23.58 -24.39 -24.06
CA ILE A 54 -23.84 -24.46 -22.63
C ILE A 54 -22.52 -24.80 -21.93
N TYR A 55 -22.22 -24.05 -20.88
CA TYR A 55 -21.12 -24.32 -19.99
C TYR A 55 -21.67 -24.46 -18.56
N ARG A 56 -21.51 -25.64 -17.97
CA ARG A 56 -21.81 -25.89 -16.57
C ARG A 56 -20.50 -25.80 -15.76
N ASP A 57 -20.52 -25.07 -14.67
CA ASP A 57 -19.35 -24.89 -13.82
C ASP A 57 -18.82 -26.24 -13.33
N GLY A 58 -17.50 -26.44 -13.42
CA GLY A 58 -16.83 -27.68 -13.06
C GLY A 58 -16.89 -28.82 -14.10
N CYS A 59 -17.54 -28.65 -15.29
CA CYS A 59 -17.58 -29.71 -16.31
C CYS A 59 -16.31 -29.82 -17.15
N ARG A 60 -15.41 -28.87 -17.10
CA ARG A 60 -14.07 -28.90 -17.70
C ARG A 60 -13.05 -28.36 -16.72
N GLU A 61 -12.03 -29.14 -16.43
CA GLU A 61 -10.87 -28.63 -15.69
C GLU A 61 -10.07 -27.68 -16.59
N GLY A 62 -9.81 -26.48 -16.08
CA GLY A 62 -8.64 -25.72 -16.48
C GLY A 62 -8.75 -24.68 -17.56
N VAL A 63 -9.92 -24.14 -17.96
CA VAL A 63 -9.93 -23.10 -19.00
C VAL A 63 -9.95 -21.66 -18.44
N LEU A 64 -10.60 -21.40 -17.34
CA LEU A 64 -10.51 -20.16 -16.57
C LEU A 64 -10.93 -20.47 -15.13
N THR A 65 -10.02 -20.89 -14.31
CA THR A 65 -10.21 -20.75 -12.87
C THR A 65 -10.17 -19.26 -12.56
N GLN A 66 -11.21 -18.71 -11.91
CA GLN A 66 -10.98 -17.51 -11.12
C GLN A 66 -9.79 -17.85 -10.22
N VAL A 67 -8.65 -17.25 -10.51
CA VAL A 67 -7.56 -17.23 -9.54
C VAL A 67 -8.22 -16.59 -8.31
N GLU A 68 -8.47 -17.42 -7.28
CA GLU A 68 -8.78 -16.85 -5.97
C GLU A 68 -7.74 -15.78 -5.79
N LYS A 69 -8.20 -14.53 -5.67
CA LYS A 69 -7.27 -13.44 -5.40
C LYS A 69 -6.44 -13.94 -4.24
N PRO A 70 -5.12 -14.08 -4.40
CA PRO A 70 -4.29 -14.60 -3.32
C PRO A 70 -4.74 -13.84 -2.09
N LYS A 71 -5.06 -14.56 -1.00
CA LYS A 71 -5.45 -13.92 0.26
C LYS A 71 -4.38 -12.91 0.52
N THR A 72 -4.66 -11.67 0.15
CA THR A 72 -3.72 -10.56 0.31
C THR A 72 -3.45 -10.58 1.79
N ILE A 73 -2.20 -10.74 2.19
CA ILE A 73 -1.82 -10.57 3.58
C ILE A 73 -2.52 -9.29 3.99
N GLU A 74 -3.46 -9.36 4.92
CA GLU A 74 -4.24 -8.20 5.34
C GLU A 74 -3.26 -7.18 5.88
N GLY A 75 -2.73 -6.34 4.99
CA GLY A 75 -1.86 -5.26 5.33
C GLY A 75 -2.67 -4.26 6.15
N ARG A 76 -2.15 -3.87 7.31
CA ARG A 76 -2.75 -2.79 8.08
C ARG A 76 -2.83 -1.57 7.19
N GLN A 77 -4.04 -1.08 6.93
CA GLN A 77 -4.20 0.17 6.20
C GLN A 77 -3.65 1.31 7.06
N ALA A 78 -2.80 2.13 6.45
CA ALA A 78 -2.29 3.32 7.12
C ALA A 78 -3.43 4.26 7.47
N PRO A 79 -3.51 4.80 8.71
CA PRO A 79 -4.48 5.81 9.06
C PRO A 79 -4.32 7.03 8.14
N LYS A 80 -5.43 7.67 7.79
CA LYS A 80 -5.43 8.85 6.92
C LYS A 80 -4.62 9.97 7.58
N ARG A 81 -3.63 10.50 6.85
CA ARG A 81 -2.81 11.61 7.31
C ARG A 81 -3.65 12.88 7.43
N PRO A 82 -3.67 13.56 8.59
CA PRO A 82 -4.22 14.91 8.72
C PRO A 82 -3.45 15.92 7.84
N LYS A 83 -4.07 17.08 7.60
CA LYS A 83 -3.39 18.17 6.89
C LYS A 83 -2.16 18.65 7.66
N GLU A 84 -2.28 18.75 8.97
CA GLU A 84 -1.23 19.19 9.89
C GLU A 84 -0.86 18.07 10.86
N LEU A 85 0.42 17.92 11.15
CA LEU A 85 0.95 17.00 12.14
C LEU A 85 1.93 17.75 13.03
N GLU A 86 1.79 17.57 14.35
CA GLU A 86 2.86 17.95 15.27
C GLU A 86 4.12 17.19 14.90
N ALA A 87 5.26 17.84 15.01
CA ALA A 87 6.54 17.21 14.70
C ALA A 87 7.62 17.63 15.67
N ASP A 88 8.48 16.68 16.00
CA ASP A 88 9.69 16.93 16.77
C ASP A 88 10.86 17.16 15.80
N ALA A 89 11.61 18.24 15.99
CA ALA A 89 12.77 18.62 15.20
C ALA A 89 14.06 18.33 15.95
N TYR A 90 14.99 17.64 15.31
CA TYR A 90 16.30 17.27 15.86
C TYR A 90 17.43 17.69 14.93
N LEU A 91 18.53 18.16 15.52
CA LEU A 91 19.78 18.39 14.83
C LEU A 91 20.81 17.34 15.29
N ILE A 92 21.28 16.54 14.36
CA ILE A 92 22.29 15.50 14.61
C ILE A 92 23.58 15.88 13.88
N LYS A 93 24.67 15.88 14.60
CA LYS A 93 26.03 16.06 14.05
C LYS A 93 26.70 14.69 13.93
N ALA A 94 27.20 14.38 12.74
CA ALA A 94 27.91 13.15 12.44
C ALA A 94 29.08 13.42 11.49
N LYS A 95 30.33 13.16 11.88
CA LYS A 95 31.59 13.38 11.13
C LYS A 95 31.69 14.73 10.40
N GLY A 96 31.31 15.80 11.08
CA GLY A 96 31.41 17.16 10.52
C GLY A 96 30.15 17.54 9.67
N GLU A 97 29.30 16.61 9.35
CA GLU A 97 28.01 16.88 8.68
C GLU A 97 26.90 17.11 9.69
N GLN A 98 25.93 17.92 9.31
CA GLN A 98 24.72 18.17 10.09
C GLN A 98 23.51 17.58 9.36
N PHE A 99 22.61 16.97 10.14
CA PHE A 99 21.34 16.43 9.65
C PHE A 99 20.21 17.01 10.47
N ILE A 100 19.21 17.55 9.80
CA ILE A 100 17.92 17.90 10.39
C ILE A 100 17.00 16.72 10.23
N ILE A 101 16.39 16.26 11.32
CA ILE A 101 15.47 15.14 11.33
C ILE A 101 14.17 15.60 11.97
N LEU A 102 13.09 15.53 11.22
CA LEU A 102 11.74 15.86 11.64
C LEU A 102 10.95 14.57 11.79
N VAL A 103 10.33 14.36 12.94
CA VAL A 103 9.48 13.20 13.21
C VAL A 103 8.06 13.68 13.40
N GLY A 104 7.20 13.46 12.41
CA GLY A 104 5.77 13.77 12.48
C GLY A 104 5.03 12.77 13.35
N MET A 105 4.23 13.29 14.27
CA MET A 105 3.53 12.51 15.30
C MET A 105 2.04 12.43 15.02
N LEU A 106 1.48 11.22 15.06
CA LEU A 106 0.03 11.02 15.00
C LEU A 106 -0.45 10.30 16.26
N LYS A 107 -1.32 10.94 17.02
CA LYS A 107 -1.83 10.40 18.30
C LYS A 107 -0.71 9.96 19.26
N GLY A 108 0.34 10.78 19.35
CA GLY A 108 1.49 10.51 20.23
C GLY A 108 2.45 9.43 19.76
N LYS A 109 2.32 8.92 18.53
CA LYS A 109 3.22 7.91 17.93
C LYS A 109 3.89 8.47 16.68
N PRO A 110 5.16 8.10 16.40
CA PRO A 110 5.82 8.42 15.16
C PRO A 110 5.01 7.90 13.96
N TYR A 111 4.77 8.79 12.99
CA TYR A 111 3.95 8.51 11.82
C TYR A 111 4.71 8.72 10.51
N GLU A 112 5.56 9.74 10.48
CA GLU A 112 6.41 10.04 9.32
C GLU A 112 7.74 10.65 9.77
N VAL A 113 8.75 10.54 8.92
CA VAL A 113 10.07 11.11 9.16
C VAL A 113 10.54 11.82 7.89
N PHE A 114 11.11 13.01 8.07
CA PHE A 114 11.88 13.72 7.05
C PHE A 114 13.28 13.93 7.58
N ALA A 115 14.28 13.73 6.74
CA ALA A 115 15.66 13.94 7.14
C ALA A 115 16.45 14.50 5.94
N PHE A 116 17.24 15.52 6.18
CA PHE A 116 18.00 16.23 5.15
C PHE A 116 19.20 16.98 5.76
N ARG A 117 20.11 17.40 4.89
CA ARG A 117 21.23 18.26 5.29
C ARG A 117 20.83 19.73 5.20
N PRO A 118 21.10 20.56 6.22
CA PRO A 118 20.91 22.00 6.11
C PRO A 118 21.89 22.57 5.08
N ARG A 119 21.44 23.50 4.23
CA ARG A 119 22.31 24.16 3.25
C ARG A 119 23.41 25.00 3.90
N ASN A 120 23.09 25.56 5.06
CA ASN A 120 24.05 26.35 5.86
C ASN A 120 24.15 25.73 7.26
N PRO A 121 25.30 25.81 7.93
CA PRO A 121 25.43 25.36 9.30
C PRO A 121 24.39 26.04 10.20
N ILE A 122 23.65 25.24 10.96
CA ILE A 122 22.61 25.70 11.88
C ILE A 122 22.86 25.13 13.27
N SER A 123 22.34 25.79 14.28
CA SER A 123 22.40 25.30 15.65
C SER A 123 21.07 25.53 16.34
N PHE A 124 20.45 24.47 16.81
CA PHE A 124 19.26 24.51 17.63
C PHE A 124 19.18 23.30 18.58
N LYS A 125 18.42 23.46 19.65
CA LYS A 125 18.05 22.36 20.55
C LYS A 125 16.79 21.66 20.01
N PRO A 126 16.58 20.37 20.34
CA PRO A 126 15.33 19.71 20.00
C PRO A 126 14.10 20.54 20.41
N HIS A 127 13.18 20.73 19.48
CA HIS A 127 11.97 21.52 19.69
C HIS A 127 10.81 20.98 18.87
N LYS A 128 9.64 21.47 19.12
CA LYS A 128 8.41 21.10 18.39
C LYS A 128 8.11 22.08 17.28
N GLY A 129 7.44 21.57 16.26
CA GLY A 129 6.89 22.35 15.16
C GLY A 129 5.71 21.62 14.53
N VAL A 130 5.29 22.07 13.36
CA VAL A 130 4.16 21.53 12.63
C VAL A 130 4.57 21.23 11.19
N ILE A 131 4.28 20.02 10.72
CA ILE A 131 4.40 19.64 9.32
C ILE A 131 3.04 19.77 8.65
N THR A 132 2.90 20.70 7.72
CA THR A 132 1.68 20.97 6.97
C THR A 132 1.77 20.37 5.57
N LYS A 133 0.78 19.57 5.18
CA LYS A 133 0.64 19.10 3.79
C LYS A 133 -0.03 20.18 2.96
N VAL A 134 0.74 20.83 2.09
CA VAL A 134 0.25 21.90 1.21
C VAL A 134 -0.47 21.31 -0.02
N SER A 135 0.16 20.33 -0.68
CA SER A 135 -0.42 19.64 -1.84
C SER A 135 0.15 18.22 -1.96
N LYS A 136 -0.10 17.53 -3.08
CA LYS A 136 0.52 16.23 -3.34
C LYS A 136 2.03 16.42 -3.49
N MET A 137 2.81 15.65 -2.70
CA MET A 137 4.28 15.73 -2.68
C MET A 137 4.84 17.10 -2.26
N HIS A 138 4.08 17.90 -1.53
CA HIS A 138 4.52 19.20 -1.04
C HIS A 138 4.16 19.34 0.45
N TYR A 139 5.18 19.37 1.29
CA TYR A 139 5.07 19.49 2.74
C TYR A 139 5.94 20.65 3.20
N SER A 140 5.41 21.49 4.08
CA SER A 140 6.17 22.55 4.76
C SER A 140 6.34 22.20 6.24
N PHE A 141 7.40 22.73 6.83
CA PHE A 141 7.62 22.68 8.27
C PHE A 141 7.72 24.08 8.85
N THR A 142 7.05 24.32 9.96
CA THR A 142 7.05 25.60 10.67
C THR A 142 7.28 25.36 12.15
N SER A 143 8.21 26.11 12.73
CA SER A 143 8.47 26.18 14.17
C SER A 143 8.84 27.61 14.56
N ASP A 144 9.01 27.86 15.86
CA ASP A 144 9.52 29.13 16.37
C ASP A 144 10.98 29.43 16.01
N VAL A 145 11.72 28.41 15.53
CA VAL A 145 13.17 28.47 15.25
C VAL A 145 13.44 28.65 13.76
N PHE A 146 12.73 27.93 12.90
CA PHE A 146 12.91 27.98 11.45
C PHE A 146 11.67 27.52 10.69
N HIS A 147 11.61 27.90 9.41
CA HIS A 147 10.60 27.51 8.47
C HIS A 147 11.22 26.89 7.23
N ILE A 148 10.55 25.88 6.67
CA ILE A 148 10.92 25.24 5.40
C ILE A 148 9.67 25.12 4.54
N ASP A 149 9.72 25.75 3.37
CA ASP A 149 8.58 25.78 2.45
C ASP A 149 8.27 24.42 1.82
N ASN A 150 9.31 23.65 1.47
CA ASN A 150 9.16 22.36 0.80
C ASN A 150 10.19 21.35 1.30
N LEU A 151 9.73 20.39 2.09
CA LEU A 151 10.55 19.32 2.66
C LEU A 151 11.01 18.30 1.62
N GLU A 152 10.26 18.11 0.53
CA GLU A 152 10.65 17.18 -0.55
C GLU A 152 11.88 17.68 -1.32
N LEU A 153 12.00 18.99 -1.45
CA LEU A 153 13.16 19.63 -2.09
C LEU A 153 14.33 19.89 -1.15
N ALA A 154 14.12 19.69 0.15
CA ALA A 154 15.16 19.90 1.15
C ALA A 154 16.23 18.80 1.12
N ASN A 155 15.91 17.61 0.64
CA ASN A 155 16.87 16.51 0.49
C ASN A 155 17.26 16.36 -0.97
N GLU A 156 18.47 16.77 -1.32
CA GLU A 156 19.02 16.68 -2.68
C GLU A 156 19.50 15.27 -3.04
N ASN A 157 19.71 14.40 -2.02
CA ASN A 157 20.15 13.02 -2.23
C ASN A 157 18.94 12.08 -2.38
N VAL A 158 18.80 11.49 -3.56
CA VAL A 158 17.66 10.62 -3.93
C VAL A 158 17.59 9.37 -3.05
N GLU A 159 18.73 8.76 -2.70
CA GLU A 159 18.78 7.55 -1.88
C GLU A 159 18.39 7.84 -0.43
N GLU A 160 18.85 8.97 0.12
CA GLU A 160 18.50 9.41 1.47
C GLU A 160 17.01 9.78 1.54
N ASN A 161 16.49 10.43 0.50
CA ASN A 161 15.06 10.72 0.41
C ASN A 161 14.23 9.44 0.33
N ALA A 162 14.63 8.46 -0.47
CA ALA A 162 13.98 7.16 -0.54
C ALA A 162 13.98 6.46 0.83
N ALA A 163 15.08 6.51 1.58
CA ALA A 163 15.16 5.95 2.92
C ALA A 163 14.15 6.59 3.89
N THR A 164 13.94 7.91 3.82
CA THR A 164 12.93 8.59 4.64
C THR A 164 11.51 8.21 4.25
N LEU A 165 11.23 8.09 2.95
CA LEU A 165 9.93 7.67 2.43
C LEU A 165 9.58 6.24 2.85
N TYR A 166 10.52 5.28 2.72
CA TYR A 166 10.32 3.90 3.18
C TYR A 166 10.12 3.83 4.69
N SER A 167 10.90 4.55 5.47
CA SER A 167 10.74 4.63 6.93
C SER A 167 9.38 5.20 7.31
N SER A 168 8.93 6.26 6.65
CA SER A 168 7.61 6.86 6.84
C SER A 168 6.50 5.88 6.48
N MET A 169 6.64 5.14 5.38
CA MET A 169 5.66 4.12 4.97
C MET A 169 5.54 3.02 6.03
N LEU A 170 6.66 2.50 6.53
CA LEU A 170 6.67 1.49 7.58
C LEU A 170 6.01 1.98 8.87
N LEU A 171 6.31 3.21 9.31
CA LEU A 171 5.68 3.83 10.49
C LEU A 171 4.17 3.98 10.31
N ARG A 172 3.71 4.45 9.16
CA ARG A 172 2.28 4.62 8.83
C ARG A 172 1.52 3.31 8.87
N HIS A 173 2.13 2.22 8.43
CA HIS A 173 1.54 0.88 8.45
C HIS A 173 1.70 0.16 9.80
N GLY A 174 2.22 0.86 10.80
CA GLY A 174 2.30 0.36 12.19
C GLY A 174 3.35 -0.70 12.41
N VAL A 175 4.41 -0.69 11.60
CA VAL A 175 5.61 -1.48 11.88
C VAL A 175 6.25 -0.91 13.14
N ASP A 176 6.59 -1.80 14.08
CA ASP A 176 7.24 -1.39 15.32
C ASP A 176 8.59 -0.72 15.01
N ILE A 177 8.78 0.45 15.58
CA ILE A 177 9.96 1.30 15.36
C ILE A 177 11.27 0.58 15.69
N LYS A 178 11.25 -0.37 16.64
CA LYS A 178 12.41 -1.20 16.98
C LYS A 178 12.95 -1.99 15.79
N TYR A 179 12.05 -2.52 14.92
CA TYR A 179 12.44 -3.28 13.74
C TYR A 179 13.03 -2.36 12.66
N ILE A 180 12.49 -1.15 12.50
CA ILE A 180 13.01 -0.14 11.57
C ILE A 180 14.43 0.23 11.97
N VAL A 181 14.64 0.55 13.25
CA VAL A 181 15.96 0.91 13.80
C VAL A 181 16.94 -0.27 13.70
N LYS A 182 16.51 -1.49 14.04
CA LYS A 182 17.33 -2.70 13.97
C LYS A 182 17.77 -3.00 12.53
N THR A 183 16.85 -2.88 11.56
CA THR A 183 17.15 -3.12 10.15
C THR A 183 18.09 -2.07 9.58
N ALA A 184 17.86 -0.79 9.89
CA ALA A 184 18.73 0.28 9.43
C ALA A 184 20.14 0.21 10.04
N LYS A 185 20.29 -0.27 11.27
CA LYS A 185 21.60 -0.54 11.90
C LYS A 185 22.37 -1.67 11.21
N LYS A 186 21.68 -2.70 10.68
CA LYS A 186 22.36 -3.81 9.96
C LYS A 186 23.04 -3.37 8.68
N VAL A 187 22.47 -2.36 8.00
CA VAL A 187 22.99 -1.87 6.70
C VAL A 187 24.24 -1.00 6.88
N ASN A 188 24.46 -0.46 8.08
CA ASN A 188 25.51 0.52 8.32
C ASN A 188 26.23 0.31 9.66
N ASP A 189 27.38 -0.34 9.61
CA ASP A 189 28.37 -0.34 10.71
C ASP A 189 29.06 1.04 10.91
N ASN A 190 28.89 1.97 9.95
CA ASN A 190 29.46 3.29 10.03
C ASN A 190 28.54 4.26 10.81
N ILE A 191 29.00 4.65 11.99
CA ILE A 191 28.35 5.61 12.91
C ILE A 191 28.03 6.98 12.25
N THR A 192 28.39 7.19 11.01
CA THR A 192 28.53 8.48 10.34
C THR A 192 27.63 8.66 9.13
N SER A 193 26.79 7.68 8.86
CA SER A 193 25.88 7.75 7.74
C SER A 193 24.58 8.46 8.10
N PHE A 194 23.89 8.96 7.10
CA PHE A 194 22.53 9.48 7.16
C PHE A 194 21.59 8.53 7.93
N SER A 195 21.62 7.23 7.59
CA SER A 195 20.81 6.21 8.26
C SER A 195 21.09 6.10 9.76
N SER A 196 22.36 6.24 10.16
CA SER A 196 22.74 6.25 11.58
C SER A 196 22.19 7.48 12.32
N ALA A 197 22.21 8.66 11.69
CA ALA A 197 21.62 9.87 12.26
C ALA A 197 20.11 9.70 12.46
N MET A 198 19.41 9.16 11.47
CA MET A 198 17.98 8.86 11.54
C MET A 198 17.69 7.82 12.64
N CYS A 199 18.47 6.74 12.74
CA CYS A 199 18.34 5.73 13.78
C CYS A 199 18.50 6.28 15.19
N ARG A 200 19.45 7.20 15.41
CA ARG A 200 19.63 7.86 16.72
C ARG A 200 18.39 8.61 17.18
N VAL A 201 17.71 9.28 16.25
CA VAL A 201 16.46 9.99 16.56
C VAL A 201 15.33 9.00 16.80
N LEU A 202 15.10 8.06 15.87
CA LEU A 202 14.02 7.09 15.98
C LEU A 202 14.15 6.20 17.23
N SER A 203 15.38 5.89 17.68
CA SER A 203 15.60 5.11 18.91
C SER A 203 15.03 5.78 20.16
N LYS A 204 14.85 7.11 20.17
CA LYS A 204 14.26 7.83 21.31
C LYS A 204 12.78 7.53 21.52
N TYR A 205 12.12 6.99 20.52
CA TYR A 205 10.70 6.65 20.56
C TYR A 205 10.45 5.16 20.85
N ILE A 206 11.50 4.38 21.10
CA ILE A 206 11.38 2.99 21.53
C ILE A 206 11.08 2.99 23.04
N PRO A 207 10.00 2.34 23.52
CA PRO A 207 9.71 2.25 24.95
C PRO A 207 10.85 1.60 25.74
N ASN A 208 11.22 2.16 26.88
CA ASN A 208 12.37 1.71 27.69
C ASN A 208 12.22 0.27 28.25
N GLU A 209 11.02 -0.28 28.29
CA GLU A 209 10.77 -1.64 28.82
C GLU A 209 11.23 -2.76 27.87
N GLU A 210 11.47 -2.48 26.61
CA GLU A 210 11.87 -3.48 25.60
C GLU A 210 13.40 -3.56 25.38
N VAL A 211 14.20 -2.74 26.02
CA VAL A 211 15.67 -2.77 25.88
C VAL A 211 16.32 -3.81 26.79
N ALA A 212 15.64 -4.29 27.81
CA ALA A 212 16.12 -5.30 28.74
C ALA A 212 15.54 -6.68 28.41
N GLY A 213 16.16 -7.40 27.49
CA GLY A 213 16.07 -8.87 27.47
C GLY A 213 15.24 -9.55 26.42
N GLU A 214 15.53 -9.39 25.15
CA GLU A 214 15.26 -10.43 24.16
C GLU A 214 16.54 -10.89 23.48
N LYS A 215 17.04 -12.06 23.90
CA LYS A 215 17.93 -12.88 23.07
C LYS A 215 17.19 -13.15 21.76
N CYS A 216 17.81 -12.75 20.66
CA CYS A 216 17.34 -13.02 19.30
C CYS A 216 16.89 -14.47 19.15
N PRO A 217 15.64 -14.78 18.69
CA PRO A 217 15.34 -16.13 18.25
C PRO A 217 16.31 -16.49 17.11
N GLN A 218 17.01 -17.60 17.26
CA GLN A 218 17.87 -18.18 16.20
C GLN A 218 16.96 -18.68 15.08
N TRP A 219 16.60 -17.78 14.15
CA TRP A 219 16.00 -18.14 12.86
C TRP A 219 16.78 -17.42 11.76
N TRP A 220 17.96 -17.99 11.47
CA TRP A 220 18.70 -17.96 10.18
C TRP A 220 19.69 -19.10 10.18
#